data_d328dcee1e44118192f1f21b50c70f34
#
_entry.id   d328dcee1e44118192f1f21b50c70f34
#
_cell.length_a   1.000
_cell.length_b   1.000
_cell.length_c   1.000
_cell.angle_alpha   90.00
_cell.angle_beta   90.00
_cell.angle_gamma   90.00
#
_symmetry.space_group_name_H-M   'P 1'
#
loop_
_entity.id
_entity.type
_entity.pdbx_description
1 polymer ?
#
loop_
_entity_poly.entity_id
_entity_poly.type
_entity_poly.pdbx_seq_one_letter_code
_entity_poly.pdbx_strand_id
1 'polypeptide(L)'
;MTRRLLQHVTKRDLIAVLAGSLLVASFAIPAFNGYVERSRVARAVSDIGTLSLQLYRWQRDANRLPANLAEAGLGGDDPWGRPYVYVRAADASQSQRRKDGKLDPLNSDFDLYSLGPDGESALALPAAPSHDDVVRAKDGKYIGLAVNY
;
A
#
# COMPACT_ATOMS: atom_id res chain seq x y z
N MET A 1 2.09 -52.36 6.78
CA MET A 1 2.70 -52.15 8.10
C MET A 1 2.20 -50.87 8.82
N THR A 2 1.28 -50.15 8.26
CA THR A 2 0.85 -48.79 8.71
C THR A 2 -0.39 -48.74 9.63
N ARG A 3 -1.08 -49.87 9.85
CA ARG A 3 -2.33 -49.90 10.66
C ARG A 3 -2.14 -50.03 12.18
N ARG A 4 -0.93 -50.30 12.69
CA ARG A 4 -0.68 -50.49 14.13
C ARG A 4 -0.35 -49.24 14.94
N LEU A 5 -0.06 -48.09 14.29
CA LEU A 5 0.34 -46.86 14.97
C LEU A 5 -0.85 -46.05 15.53
N LEU A 6 -2.07 -46.29 15.04
CA LEU A 6 -3.26 -45.53 15.45
C LEU A 6 -4.02 -46.10 16.64
N GLN A 7 -3.63 -47.29 17.14
CA GLN A 7 -4.38 -48.05 18.20
C GLN A 7 -4.09 -47.57 19.63
N HIS A 8 -3.17 -46.61 19.84
CA HIS A 8 -2.82 -46.12 21.18
C HIS A 8 -2.98 -44.60 21.37
N VAL A 9 -3.63 -43.89 20.44
CA VAL A 9 -3.88 -42.48 20.61
C VAL A 9 -4.98 -42.26 21.66
N THR A 10 -4.62 -41.71 22.80
CA THR A 10 -5.58 -41.43 23.87
C THR A 10 -6.27 -40.09 23.64
N LYS A 11 -7.42 -39.89 24.30
CA LYS A 11 -8.09 -38.57 24.30
C LYS A 11 -7.17 -37.43 24.80
N ARG A 12 -6.24 -37.77 25.71
CA ARG A 12 -5.25 -36.80 26.24
C ARG A 12 -4.23 -36.42 25.17
N ASP A 13 -3.79 -37.33 24.34
CA ASP A 13 -2.84 -37.05 23.25
C ASP A 13 -3.50 -36.14 22.19
N LEU A 14 -4.77 -36.39 21.86
CA LEU A 14 -5.53 -35.52 20.96
C LEU A 14 -5.70 -34.13 21.53
N ILE A 15 -6.01 -33.98 22.81
CA ILE A 15 -6.12 -32.69 23.49
C ILE A 15 -4.76 -31.95 23.47
N ALA A 16 -3.67 -32.69 23.77
CA ALA A 16 -2.34 -32.11 23.77
C ALA A 16 -1.91 -31.60 22.38
N VAL A 17 -2.20 -32.35 21.32
CA VAL A 17 -1.93 -31.96 19.93
C VAL A 17 -2.78 -30.74 19.54
N LEU A 18 -4.07 -30.74 19.89
CA LEU A 18 -4.95 -29.58 19.63
C LEU A 18 -4.48 -28.33 20.38
N ALA A 19 -4.14 -28.45 21.64
CA ALA A 19 -3.63 -27.32 22.43
C ALA A 19 -2.30 -26.78 21.86
N GLY A 20 -1.39 -27.68 21.47
CA GLY A 20 -0.13 -27.31 20.84
C GLY A 20 -0.33 -26.61 19.49
N SER A 21 -1.24 -27.12 18.65
CA SER A 21 -1.52 -26.50 17.35
C SER A 21 -2.19 -25.12 17.49
N LEU A 22 -3.08 -24.93 18.46
CA LEU A 22 -3.68 -23.63 18.77
C LEU A 22 -2.63 -22.60 19.25
N LEU A 23 -1.69 -23.06 20.09
CA LEU A 23 -0.57 -22.22 20.55
C LEU A 23 0.30 -21.77 19.37
N VAL A 24 0.70 -22.68 18.49
CA VAL A 24 1.49 -22.33 17.29
C VAL A 24 0.70 -21.39 16.38
N ALA A 25 -0.58 -21.64 16.13
CA ALA A 25 -1.41 -20.82 15.29
C ALA A 25 -1.56 -19.39 15.83
N SER A 26 -1.65 -19.23 17.15
CA SER A 26 -1.79 -17.91 17.80
C SER A 26 -0.61 -16.96 17.54
N PHE A 27 0.59 -17.48 17.33
CA PHE A 27 1.79 -16.72 16.98
C PHE A 27 2.04 -16.67 15.45
N ALA A 28 1.77 -17.76 14.75
CA ALA A 28 2.05 -17.86 13.31
C ALA A 28 1.13 -16.96 12.47
N ILE A 29 -0.16 -16.89 12.81
CA ILE A 29 -1.14 -16.10 12.05
C ILE A 29 -0.82 -14.60 12.08
N PRO A 30 -0.61 -13.93 13.23
CA PRO A 30 -0.24 -12.52 13.26
C PRO A 30 1.08 -12.22 12.56
N ALA A 31 2.08 -13.09 12.71
CA ALA A 31 3.37 -12.94 12.05
C ALA A 31 3.23 -13.01 10.52
N PHE A 32 2.44 -13.96 10.03
CA PHE A 32 2.15 -14.11 8.60
C PHE A 32 1.40 -12.90 8.05
N ASN A 33 0.36 -12.41 8.74
CA ASN A 33 -0.39 -11.23 8.32
C ASN A 33 0.51 -9.99 8.25
N GLY A 34 1.39 -9.79 9.22
CA GLY A 34 2.36 -8.71 9.21
C GLY A 34 3.38 -8.81 8.05
N TYR A 35 3.76 -10.04 7.66
CA TYR A 35 4.62 -10.26 6.50
C TYR A 35 3.89 -9.91 5.19
N VAL A 36 2.66 -10.38 5.03
CA VAL A 36 1.83 -10.10 3.85
C VAL A 36 1.62 -8.59 3.68
N GLU A 37 1.33 -7.89 4.77
CA GLU A 37 1.10 -6.44 4.73
C GLU A 37 2.37 -5.67 4.33
N ARG A 38 3.52 -6.01 4.88
CA ARG A 38 4.80 -5.42 4.43
C ARG A 38 5.09 -5.67 2.96
N SER A 39 4.75 -6.87 2.46
CA SER A 39 4.89 -7.21 1.04
C SER A 39 3.98 -6.36 0.15
N ARG A 40 2.73 -6.10 0.59
CA ARG A 40 1.80 -5.22 -0.12
C ARG A 40 2.31 -3.79 -0.18
N VAL A 41 2.77 -3.24 0.94
CA VAL A 41 3.37 -1.91 0.98
C VAL A 41 4.58 -1.82 0.04
N ALA A 42 5.48 -2.79 0.07
CA ALA A 42 6.65 -2.81 -0.81
C ALA A 42 6.25 -2.84 -2.30
N ARG A 43 5.21 -3.60 -2.64
CA ARG A 43 4.65 -3.62 -4.00
C ARG A 43 4.07 -2.26 -4.38
N ALA A 44 3.26 -1.63 -3.52
CA ALA A 44 2.69 -0.31 -3.79
C ALA A 44 3.77 0.76 -4.00
N VAL A 45 4.86 0.73 -3.21
CA VAL A 45 6.02 1.61 -3.41
C VAL A 45 6.66 1.40 -4.80
N SER A 46 6.85 0.15 -5.22
CA SER A 46 7.40 -0.19 -6.54
C SER A 46 6.48 0.26 -7.67
N ASP A 47 5.18 0.04 -7.52
CA ASP A 47 4.17 0.40 -8.52
C ASP A 47 4.10 1.93 -8.69
N ILE A 48 4.07 2.71 -7.59
CA ILE A 48 4.09 4.18 -7.61
C ILE A 48 5.38 4.70 -8.26
N GLY A 49 6.52 4.08 -7.97
CA GLY A 49 7.78 4.41 -8.62
C GLY A 49 7.73 4.18 -10.14
N THR A 50 7.20 3.04 -10.55
CA THR A 50 7.04 2.68 -11.98
C THR A 50 6.07 3.62 -12.69
N LEU A 51 4.89 3.88 -12.11
CA LEU A 51 3.91 4.82 -12.65
C LEU A 51 4.50 6.23 -12.77
N SER A 52 5.25 6.69 -11.77
CA SER A 52 5.92 8.00 -11.81
C SER A 52 6.89 8.12 -12.98
N LEU A 53 7.70 7.09 -13.22
CA LEU A 53 8.62 7.07 -14.38
C LEU A 53 7.87 7.07 -15.72
N GLN A 54 6.75 6.37 -15.81
CA GLN A 54 5.92 6.33 -17.02
C GLN A 54 5.24 7.69 -17.26
N LEU A 55 4.76 8.36 -16.20
CA LEU A 55 4.21 9.72 -16.28
C LEU A 55 5.25 10.75 -16.74
N TYR A 56 6.50 10.64 -16.28
CA TYR A 56 7.58 11.51 -16.76
C TYR A 56 7.95 11.24 -18.24
N ARG A 57 7.90 9.98 -18.68
CA ARG A 57 8.08 9.65 -20.12
C ARG A 57 6.97 10.26 -20.96
N TRP A 58 5.72 10.11 -20.53
CA TRP A 58 4.58 10.74 -21.19
C TRP A 58 4.73 12.26 -21.24
N GLN A 59 5.08 12.90 -20.12
CA GLN A 59 5.30 14.34 -20.05
C GLN A 59 6.36 14.83 -21.03
N ARG A 60 7.45 14.08 -21.17
CA ARG A 60 8.50 14.40 -22.12
C ARG A 60 8.00 14.33 -23.57
N ASP A 61 7.23 13.28 -23.90
CA ASP A 61 6.80 13.01 -25.26
C ASP A 61 5.60 13.88 -25.68
N ALA A 62 4.66 14.15 -24.76
CA ALA A 62 3.47 14.99 -24.99
C ALA A 62 3.64 16.46 -24.58
N ASN A 63 4.77 16.83 -23.96
CA ASN A 63 5.05 18.15 -23.36
C ASN A 63 4.02 18.60 -22.32
N ARG A 64 3.30 17.67 -21.71
CA ARG A 64 2.33 17.88 -20.62
C ARG A 64 2.13 16.60 -19.84
N LEU A 65 1.63 16.72 -18.61
CA LEU A 65 1.13 15.56 -17.85
C LEU A 65 -0.26 15.14 -18.37
N PRO A 66 -0.60 13.84 -18.32
CA PRO A 66 -1.93 13.37 -18.71
C PRO A 66 -3.00 13.87 -17.73
N ALA A 67 -4.25 14.01 -18.17
CA ALA A 67 -5.34 14.43 -17.29
C ALA A 67 -5.71 13.37 -16.23
N ASN A 68 -5.49 12.10 -16.56
CA ASN A 68 -5.66 10.95 -15.67
C ASN A 68 -4.74 9.81 -16.14
N LEU A 69 -4.60 8.76 -15.33
CA LEU A 69 -3.74 7.63 -15.66
C LEU A 69 -4.19 6.90 -16.95
N ALA A 70 -5.49 6.80 -17.18
CA ALA A 70 -6.05 6.10 -18.35
C ALA A 70 -5.67 6.79 -19.68
N GLU A 71 -5.56 8.11 -19.72
CA GLU A 71 -5.10 8.86 -20.89
C GLU A 71 -3.68 8.46 -21.31
N ALA A 72 -2.85 8.13 -20.35
CA ALA A 72 -1.50 7.65 -20.61
C ALA A 72 -1.41 6.13 -20.85
N GLY A 73 -2.55 5.44 -20.89
CA GLY A 73 -2.58 3.98 -20.94
C GLY A 73 -2.04 3.33 -19.66
N LEU A 74 -2.01 4.09 -18.58
CA LEU A 74 -1.56 3.67 -17.26
C LEU A 74 -2.77 3.39 -16.36
N GLY A 75 -2.55 2.64 -15.30
CA GLY A 75 -3.58 2.31 -14.34
C GLY A 75 -3.28 0.97 -13.69
N GLY A 76 -4.30 0.42 -13.06
CA GLY A 76 -4.23 -0.83 -12.31
C GLY A 76 -4.59 -0.59 -10.86
N ASP A 77 -4.86 -1.70 -10.19
CA ASP A 77 -5.21 -1.67 -8.77
C ASP A 77 -3.95 -1.82 -7.91
N ASP A 78 -3.99 -1.16 -6.78
CA ASP A 78 -3.02 -1.31 -5.72
C ASP A 78 -3.11 -2.73 -5.09
N PRO A 79 -2.18 -3.13 -4.20
CA PRO A 79 -2.20 -4.44 -3.57
C PRO A 79 -3.42 -4.74 -2.68
N TRP A 80 -4.25 -3.76 -2.39
CA TRP A 80 -5.52 -3.90 -1.65
C TRP A 80 -6.75 -3.91 -2.57
N GLY A 81 -6.54 -3.84 -3.91
CA GLY A 81 -7.58 -3.94 -4.93
C GLY A 81 -8.32 -2.64 -5.22
N ARG A 82 -7.68 -1.50 -5.03
CA ARG A 82 -8.22 -0.17 -5.35
C ARG A 82 -7.36 0.55 -6.37
N PRO A 83 -7.92 1.39 -7.24
CA PRO A 83 -7.13 2.15 -8.19
C PRO A 83 -6.20 3.13 -7.48
N TYR A 84 -4.99 3.32 -8.03
CA TYR A 84 -4.11 4.40 -7.60
C TYR A 84 -4.76 5.75 -7.86
N VAL A 85 -4.62 6.68 -6.90
CA VAL A 85 -5.11 8.05 -7.01
C VAL A 85 -4.03 8.91 -7.65
N TYR A 86 -4.41 9.64 -8.70
CA TYR A 86 -3.54 10.56 -9.42
C TYR A 86 -4.21 11.92 -9.57
N VAL A 87 -3.51 13.00 -9.20
CA VAL A 87 -4.02 14.37 -9.28
C VAL A 87 -2.90 15.26 -9.80
N ARG A 88 -3.11 15.92 -10.95
CA ARG A 88 -2.16 16.93 -11.44
C ARG A 88 -2.21 18.17 -10.55
N ALA A 89 -1.04 18.72 -10.21
CA ALA A 89 -0.97 19.96 -9.43
C ALA A 89 -1.60 21.15 -10.16
N ALA A 90 -1.56 21.15 -11.50
CA ALA A 90 -2.17 22.21 -12.31
C ALA A 90 -3.71 22.23 -12.24
N ASP A 91 -4.36 21.09 -12.00
CA ASP A 91 -5.82 20.97 -11.95
C ASP A 91 -6.37 21.08 -10.53
N ALA A 92 -5.53 20.80 -9.53
CA ALA A 92 -5.94 20.83 -8.14
C ALA A 92 -6.05 22.27 -7.64
N SER A 93 -7.21 22.65 -7.09
CA SER A 93 -7.31 23.85 -6.27
C SER A 93 -6.42 23.72 -5.03
N GLN A 94 -6.01 24.82 -4.43
CA GLN A 94 -5.18 24.81 -3.22
C GLN A 94 -5.80 23.95 -2.10
N SER A 95 -7.12 23.91 -2.00
CA SER A 95 -7.86 23.10 -1.03
C SER A 95 -7.88 21.59 -1.35
N GLN A 96 -7.43 21.16 -2.52
CA GLN A 96 -7.39 19.75 -2.96
C GLN A 96 -5.98 19.18 -3.01
N ARG A 97 -4.96 20.00 -2.78
CA ARG A 97 -3.56 19.57 -2.80
C ARG A 97 -3.17 18.89 -1.50
N ARG A 98 -2.41 17.81 -1.61
CA ARG A 98 -1.85 17.15 -0.43
C ARG A 98 -0.76 18.00 0.21
N LYS A 99 -0.65 17.89 1.54
CA LYS A 99 0.27 18.68 2.37
C LYS A 99 0.76 17.89 3.58
N ASP A 100 1.92 18.25 4.12
CA ASP A 100 2.49 17.64 5.33
C ASP A 100 2.56 18.60 6.54
N GLY A 101 2.02 19.81 6.40
CA GLY A 101 2.12 20.89 7.39
C GLY A 101 3.36 21.76 7.23
N LYS A 102 4.39 21.32 6.50
CA LYS A 102 5.61 22.09 6.17
C LYS A 102 5.66 22.44 4.68
N LEU A 103 5.23 21.50 3.84
CA LEU A 103 5.11 21.66 2.39
C LEU A 103 3.64 21.73 2.00
N ASP A 104 3.26 22.80 1.33
CA ASP A 104 1.95 23.01 0.75
C ASP A 104 2.15 23.68 -0.63
N PRO A 105 2.04 22.95 -1.73
CA PRO A 105 1.66 21.55 -1.87
C PRO A 105 2.82 20.56 -1.57
N LEU A 106 2.45 19.30 -1.33
CA LEU A 106 3.39 18.18 -1.08
C LEU A 106 4.27 17.90 -2.31
N ASN A 107 3.68 18.01 -3.50
CA ASN A 107 4.33 17.89 -4.81
C ASN A 107 4.00 19.09 -5.70
N SER A 108 4.97 19.50 -6.52
CA SER A 108 4.80 20.63 -7.45
C SER A 108 4.20 20.19 -8.81
N ASP A 109 4.29 18.92 -9.15
CA ASP A 109 3.89 18.33 -10.44
C ASP A 109 2.59 17.53 -10.37
N PHE A 110 2.56 16.45 -9.61
CA PHE A 110 1.37 15.61 -9.40
C PHE A 110 1.45 14.84 -8.08
N ASP A 111 0.30 14.58 -7.50
CA ASP A 111 0.13 13.61 -6.42
C ASP A 111 -0.17 12.23 -7.01
N LEU A 112 0.47 11.19 -6.47
CA LEU A 112 0.23 9.80 -6.81
C LEU A 112 0.34 8.96 -5.54
N TYR A 113 -0.71 8.21 -5.21
CA TYR A 113 -0.77 7.44 -3.96
C TYR A 113 -1.77 6.30 -4.00
N SER A 114 -1.61 5.35 -3.09
CA SER A 114 -2.60 4.33 -2.72
C SER A 114 -3.25 4.72 -1.40
N LEU A 115 -4.53 4.40 -1.26
CA LEU A 115 -5.32 4.62 -0.04
C LEU A 115 -5.04 3.59 1.07
N GLY A 116 -4.03 2.74 0.89
CA GLY A 116 -3.67 1.73 1.88
C GLY A 116 -4.74 0.67 2.15
N PRO A 117 -4.62 -0.08 3.23
CA PRO A 117 -5.56 -1.15 3.60
C PRO A 117 -6.94 -0.64 4.01
N ASP A 118 -7.07 0.53 4.65
CA ASP A 118 -8.37 1.04 5.11
C ASP A 118 -9.18 1.69 3.98
N GLY A 119 -8.54 2.17 2.91
CA GLY A 119 -9.18 2.81 1.77
C GLY A 119 -9.65 4.24 2.05
N GLU A 120 -9.21 4.82 3.14
CA GLU A 120 -9.48 6.20 3.52
C GLU A 120 -8.22 7.05 3.36
N SER A 121 -8.37 8.35 3.17
CA SER A 121 -7.24 9.27 3.09
C SER A 121 -7.68 10.69 3.40
N ALA A 122 -6.75 11.48 3.93
CA ALA A 122 -6.91 12.90 4.12
C ALA A 122 -5.86 13.68 3.30
N LEU A 123 -6.13 14.95 2.99
CA LEU A 123 -5.15 15.78 2.27
C LEU A 123 -3.88 16.04 3.10
N ALA A 124 -4.01 16.08 4.40
CA ALA A 124 -2.88 16.24 5.32
C ALA A 124 -2.26 14.88 5.67
N LEU A 125 -0.99 14.66 5.35
CA LEU A 125 -0.28 13.43 5.67
C LEU A 125 -0.26 13.07 7.17
N PRO A 126 -0.15 14.03 8.12
CA PRO A 126 -0.20 13.73 9.54
C PRO A 126 -1.58 13.32 10.06
N ALA A 127 -2.63 13.40 9.24
CA ALA A 127 -3.97 12.98 9.65
C ALA A 127 -4.09 11.45 9.69
N ALA A 128 -4.77 10.93 10.72
CA ALA A 128 -4.89 9.49 10.96
C ALA A 128 -5.36 8.68 9.72
N PRO A 129 -6.35 9.13 8.92
CA PRO A 129 -6.76 8.40 7.71
C PRO A 129 -5.69 8.30 6.60
N SER A 130 -4.58 9.03 6.72
CA SER A 130 -3.49 8.96 5.75
C SER A 130 -2.30 8.14 6.23
N HIS A 131 -2.30 7.63 7.45
CA HIS A 131 -1.11 7.01 8.03
C HIS A 131 -0.66 5.75 7.30
N ASP A 132 -1.59 4.99 6.75
CA ASP A 132 -1.35 3.75 6.01
C ASP A 132 -1.34 3.95 4.47
N ASP A 133 -1.57 5.19 4.00
CA ASP A 133 -1.36 5.56 2.59
C ASP A 133 0.08 5.26 2.16
N VAL A 134 0.26 4.76 0.96
CA VAL A 134 1.57 4.76 0.29
C VAL A 134 1.61 5.93 -0.67
N VAL A 135 2.47 6.91 -0.39
CA VAL A 135 2.47 8.20 -1.06
C VAL A 135 3.78 8.50 -1.78
N ARG A 136 3.67 9.25 -2.87
CA ARG A 136 4.78 9.98 -3.48
C ARG A 136 4.83 11.39 -2.89
N ALA A 137 6.02 11.84 -2.50
CA ALA A 137 6.23 13.17 -1.92
C ALA A 137 7.55 13.81 -2.39
N LYS A 138 7.65 15.13 -2.25
CA LYS A 138 8.83 15.94 -2.64
C LYS A 138 9.24 15.69 -4.10
N ASP A 139 8.26 15.67 -5.00
CA ASP A 139 8.47 15.42 -6.43
C ASP A 139 9.20 14.08 -6.69
N GLY A 140 8.81 13.05 -5.94
CA GLY A 140 9.33 11.69 -6.09
C GLY A 140 10.63 11.40 -5.34
N LYS A 141 11.16 12.33 -4.53
CA LYS A 141 12.31 12.07 -3.64
C LYS A 141 11.96 11.14 -2.48
N TYR A 142 10.68 10.98 -2.21
CA TYR A 142 10.15 10.03 -1.24
C TYR A 142 8.99 9.25 -1.87
N ILE A 143 9.01 7.93 -1.69
CA ILE A 143 7.88 7.03 -1.96
C ILE A 143 7.84 6.02 -0.81
N GLY A 144 6.74 6.01 -0.06
CA GLY A 144 6.60 5.15 1.11
C GLY A 144 5.33 5.43 1.89
N LEU A 145 5.19 4.79 3.06
CA LEU A 145 4.08 5.04 3.97
C LEU A 145 4.10 6.48 4.46
N ALA A 146 2.94 7.14 4.44
CA ALA A 146 2.79 8.52 4.87
C ALA A 146 3.19 8.72 6.34
N VAL A 147 2.94 7.73 7.22
CA VAL A 147 3.35 7.78 8.62
C VAL A 147 4.87 7.84 8.82
N ASN A 148 5.66 7.39 7.85
CA ASN A 148 7.13 7.38 7.90
C ASN A 148 7.78 8.59 7.23
N TYR A 149 6.96 9.51 6.68
CA TYR A 149 7.40 10.73 6.02
C TYR A 149 7.70 11.84 7.05
#